data_ecc3aeec19e00cf45ef8e07172b849cf
#
_entry.id   ecc3aeec19e00cf45ef8e07172b849cf
#
_cell.length_a   1.000
_cell.length_b   1.000
_cell.length_c   1.000
_cell.angle_alpha   90.00
_cell.angle_beta   90.00
_cell.angle_gamma   90.00
#
_symmetry.space_group_name_H-M   'P 1'
#
loop_
_entity.id
_entity.type
_entity.pdbx_description
1 polymer ?
#
loop_
_entity_poly.entity_id
_entity_poly.type
_entity_poly.pdbx_seq_one_letter_code
_entity_poly.pdbx_strand_id
1 'polypeptide(L)' 'MYIKKGDKVQVLSGKDRGKQGVILRALPAENKVVVEGVSVVKKAVKPNAANQQGGIVSQEAPIDASNVNLVLDKQI' A
#
# COMPACT_ATOMS: atom_id res chain seq x y z
N MET A 1 -14.59 8.07 -0.16
CA MET A 1 -13.75 7.01 -0.78
C MET A 1 -14.45 5.67 -0.63
N TYR A 2 -14.63 4.97 -1.72
CA TYR A 2 -15.34 3.69 -1.70
C TYR A 2 -14.40 2.48 -1.58
N ILE A 3 -13.11 2.70 -1.66
CA ILE A 3 -12.10 1.66 -1.46
C ILE A 3 -11.77 1.61 0.02
N LYS A 4 -11.70 0.42 0.57
CA LYS A 4 -11.45 0.27 1.99
C LYS A 4 -10.52 -0.91 2.24
N LYS A 5 -10.06 -1.01 3.47
CA LYS A 5 -9.18 -2.10 3.89
C LYS A 5 -9.78 -3.45 3.54
N GLY A 6 -8.97 -4.30 2.95
CA GLY A 6 -9.40 -5.63 2.53
C GLY A 6 -9.83 -5.72 1.08
N ASP A 7 -10.02 -4.59 0.41
CA ASP A 7 -10.41 -4.61 -0.99
C ASP A 7 -9.20 -4.92 -1.87
N LYS A 8 -9.44 -5.67 -2.93
CA LYS A 8 -8.40 -5.96 -3.91
C LYS A 8 -8.42 -4.90 -5.00
N VAL A 9 -7.27 -4.33 -5.29
CA VAL A 9 -7.17 -3.26 -6.28
C VAL A 9 -6.01 -3.54 -7.22
N GLN A 10 -6.02 -2.86 -8.35
CA GLN A 10 -4.96 -2.91 -9.33
C GLN A 10 -4.39 -1.50 -9.51
N VAL A 11 -3.07 -1.41 -9.55
CA VAL A 11 -2.39 -0.14 -9.73
C VAL A 11 -2.45 0.25 -11.19
N LEU A 12 -2.84 1.49 -11.45
CA LEU A 12 -3.06 1.99 -12.81
C LEU A 12 -1.87 2.75 -13.38
N SER A 13 -0.98 3.25 -12.53
CA SER A 13 0.13 4.07 -12.99
C SER A 13 1.32 3.94 -12.06
N GLY A 14 2.44 4.48 -12.49
CA GLY A 14 3.67 4.42 -11.72
C GLY A 14 4.47 3.16 -12.04
N LYS A 15 5.53 2.92 -11.27
CA LYS A 15 6.37 1.75 -11.53
C LYS A 15 5.71 0.43 -11.15
N ASP A 16 4.66 0.47 -10.36
CA ASP A 16 3.94 -0.74 -9.99
C ASP A 16 2.69 -0.95 -10.82
N ARG A 17 2.59 -0.24 -11.94
CA ARG A 17 1.44 -0.35 -12.82
C ARG A 17 1.19 -1.80 -13.22
N GLY A 18 -0.07 -2.20 -13.09
CA GLY A 18 -0.47 -3.57 -13.43
C GLY A 18 -0.42 -4.53 -12.26
N LYS A 19 0.19 -4.15 -11.15
CA LYS A 19 0.21 -5.02 -9.99
C LYS A 19 -1.12 -4.97 -9.27
N GLN A 20 -1.46 -6.08 -8.66
CA GLN A 20 -2.68 -6.19 -7.86
C GLN A 20 -2.30 -6.50 -6.44
N GLY A 21 -3.12 -6.04 -5.52
CA GLY A 21 -2.89 -6.32 -4.13
C GLY A 21 -4.10 -5.95 -3.31
N VAL A 22 -4.02 -6.26 -2.02
CA VAL A 22 -5.10 -6.01 -1.09
C VAL A 22 -4.79 -4.74 -0.31
N ILE A 23 -5.80 -3.92 -0.11
CA ILE A 23 -5.64 -2.69 0.67
C ILE A 23 -5.34 -3.07 2.12
N LEU A 24 -4.19 -2.65 2.59
CA LEU A 24 -3.81 -2.84 3.98
C LEU A 24 -4.37 -1.73 4.85
N ARG A 25 -4.53 -0.55 4.28
CA ARG A 25 -4.96 0.61 5.03
C ARG A 25 -5.53 1.64 4.07
N ALA A 26 -6.56 2.31 4.49
CA ALA A 26 -7.14 3.41 3.72
C ALA A 26 -6.99 4.69 4.50
N LEU A 27 -6.63 5.76 3.80
CA LEU A 27 -6.44 7.07 4.39
C LEU A 27 -7.40 8.05 3.70
N PRO A 28 -8.68 8.02 4.08
CA PRO A 28 -9.67 8.83 3.37
C PRO A 28 -9.44 10.33 3.48
N ALA A 29 -8.87 10.77 4.59
CA ALA A 29 -8.58 12.20 4.74
C ALA A 29 -7.57 12.70 3.72
N GLU A 30 -6.70 11.82 3.25
CA GLU A 30 -5.68 12.17 2.27
C GLU A 30 -5.98 11.60 0.89
N ASN A 31 -7.07 10.87 0.77
CA ASN A 31 -7.43 10.17 -0.46
C ASN A 31 -6.32 9.24 -0.93
N LYS A 32 -5.72 8.51 0.02
CA LYS A 32 -4.62 7.60 -0.27
C LYS A 32 -4.91 6.23 0.32
N VAL A 33 -4.22 5.23 -0.24
CA VAL A 33 -4.36 3.86 0.22
C VAL A 33 -2.99 3.21 0.26
N VAL A 34 -2.85 2.24 1.16
CA VAL A 34 -1.66 1.42 1.24
C VAL A 34 -2.03 0.04 0.73
N VAL A 35 -1.34 -0.39 -0.32
CA VAL A 35 -1.62 -1.67 -0.97
C VAL A 35 -0.47 -2.62 -0.72
N GLU A 36 -0.80 -3.84 -0.35
CA GLU A 36 0.19 -4.86 -0.06
C GLU A 36 1.06 -5.13 -1.28
N GLY A 37 2.38 -5.08 -1.08
CA GLY A 37 3.33 -5.39 -2.13
C GLY A 37 3.48 -4.30 -3.20
N VAL A 38 2.80 -3.18 -3.03
CA VAL A 38 2.82 -2.09 -4.00
C VAL A 38 3.46 -0.88 -3.34
N SER A 39 4.29 -0.18 -4.13
CA SER A 39 4.97 1.02 -3.66
C SER A 39 5.82 0.76 -2.43
N VAL A 40 6.51 -0.38 -2.44
CA VAL A 40 7.36 -0.77 -1.33
C VAL A 40 8.61 0.10 -1.34
N VAL A 41 8.89 0.70 -0.20
CA VAL A 41 10.09 1.52 -0.03
C VAL A 41 10.90 0.98 1.13
N LYS A 42 12.19 1.22 1.07
CA LYS A 42 13.10 0.81 2.13
C LYS A 42 13.43 2.03 2.97
N LYS A 43 13.25 1.88 4.26
CA LYS A 43 13.55 2.96 5.18
C LYS A 43 14.60 2.52 6.17
N ALA A 44 15.57 3.39 6.41
CA ALA A 44 16.55 3.16 7.44
C ALA A 44 15.91 3.45 8.79
N VAL A 45 16.00 2.48 9.69
CA VAL A 45 15.42 2.58 11.03
C VAL A 45 16.55 2.76 12.02
N LYS A 46 16.51 3.84 12.79
CA LYS A 46 17.52 4.08 13.79
C LYS A 46 17.25 3.24 15.03
N PRO A 47 18.30 2.71 15.67
CA PRO A 47 18.11 1.99 16.93
C PRO A 47 17.50 2.90 17.98
N ASN A 48 16.63 2.34 18.78
CA ASN A 48 16.05 3.07 19.91
C ASN A 48 15.72 2.08 21.01
N ALA A 49 15.09 2.56 22.06
CA ALA A 49 14.78 1.71 23.20
C ALA A 49 13.90 0.53 22.82
N ALA A 50 13.02 0.71 21.86
CA ALA A 50 12.11 -0.36 21.45
C ALA A 50 12.72 -1.24 20.37
N ASN A 51 13.63 -0.69 19.55
CA ASN A 51 14.25 -1.43 18.47
C ASN A 51 15.75 -1.16 18.49
N GLN A 52 16.48 -2.03 19.11
CA GLN A 52 17.91 -1.82 19.29
C GLN A 52 18.73 -2.23 18.08
N GLN A 53 18.16 -2.99 17.18
CA GLN A 53 18.92 -3.47 16.05
C GLN A 53 19.01 -2.45 14.93
N GLY A 54 17.98 -1.62 14.80
CA GLY A 54 17.95 -0.70 13.67
C GLY A 54 17.95 -1.44 12.35
N GLY A 55 18.39 -0.76 11.30
CA GLY A 55 18.54 -1.39 9.99
C GLY A 55 17.58 -0.85 8.96
N ILE A 56 17.33 -1.65 7.94
CA ILE A 56 16.48 -1.28 6.84
C ILE A 56 15.20 -2.10 6.87
N VAL A 57 14.07 -1.40 6.84
CA VAL A 57 12.76 -2.03 6.88
C VAL A 57 12.03 -1.69 5.60
N SER A 58 11.42 -2.70 4.99
CA SER A 58 10.58 -2.48 3.80
C SER A 58 9.17 -2.19 4.26
N GLN A 59 8.61 -1.12 3.73
CA GLN A 59 7.24 -0.72 4.05
C GLN A 59 6.54 -0.27 2.80
N GLU A 60 5.26 -0.57 2.72
CA GLU A 60 4.44 -0.04 1.64
C GLU A 60 4.14 1.42 1.92
N ALA A 61 4.37 2.26 0.92
CA ALA A 61 4.06 3.68 1.02
C ALA A 61 2.65 3.95 0.52
N PRO A 62 1.95 4.94 1.09
CA PRO A 62 0.62 5.30 0.61
C PRO A 62 0.69 5.80 -0.83
N ILE A 63 -0.31 5.43 -1.62
CA ILE A 63 -0.45 5.93 -2.98
C ILE A 63 -1.82 6.55 -3.12
N ASP A 64 -1.93 7.44 -4.10
CA ASP A 64 -3.19 8.12 -4.37
C ASP A 64 -4.26 7.11 -4.74
N ALA A 65 -5.43 7.23 -4.14
CA ALA A 65 -6.52 6.29 -4.42
C ALA A 65 -6.94 6.34 -5.89
N SER A 66 -6.72 7.47 -6.55
CA SER A 66 -7.03 7.57 -7.98
C SER A 66 -6.08 6.77 -8.85
N ASN A 67 -4.94 6.34 -8.31
CA ASN A 67 -3.97 5.52 -9.04
C ASN A 67 -4.28 4.04 -8.96
N VAL A 68 -5.34 3.65 -8.27
CA VAL A 68 -5.73 2.25 -8.16
C VAL A 68 -7.18 2.10 -8.57
N ASN A 69 -7.51 0.90 -9.00
CA ASN A 69 -8.86 0.58 -9.40
C ASN A 69 -9.30 -0.68 -8.67
N LEU A 70 -10.54 -0.68 -8.22
CA LEU A 70 -11.09 -1.82 -7.53
C LEU A 70 -11.21 -3.00 -8.48
N VAL A 71 -10.65 -4.13 -8.08
CA VAL A 71 -10.75 -5.35 -8.87
C VAL A 71 -11.87 -6.19 -8.29
N LEU A 72 -12.88 -6.45 -9.09
CA LEU A 72 -13.96 -7.31 -8.66
C LEU A 72 -13.56 -8.74 -8.90
N ASP A 73 -13.19 -9.39 -7.85
CA ASP A 73 -12.75 -10.78 -7.91
C ASP A 73 -13.97 -11.68 -7.74
N LYS A 74 -14.74 -11.74 -8.77
CA LYS A 74 -15.95 -12.53 -8.72
C LYS A 74 -15.67 -13.99 -8.93
N GLN A 75 -16.06 -14.74 -7.96
CA GLN A 75 -15.99 -16.20 -8.01
C GLN A 75 -17.38 -16.70 -8.35
N ILE A 76 -17.54 -17.09 -9.55
CA ILE A 76 -18.86 -17.57 -9.98
C ILE A 76 -18.84 -19.04 -10.23
#